data_8234b7295bea7f88bbae12404e04e4c7
#
_entry.id   8234b7295bea7f88bbae12404e04e4c7
#
_cell.length_a   1.000
_cell.length_b   1.000
_cell.length_c   1.000
_cell.angle_alpha   90.00
_cell.angle_beta   90.00
_cell.angle_gamma   90.00
#
_symmetry.space_group_name_H-M   'P 1'
#
loop_
_entity.id
_entity.type
_entity.pdbx_description
1 polymer ?
#
loop_
_entity_poly.entity_id
_entity_poly.type
_entity_poly.pdbx_seq_one_letter_code
_entity_poly.pdbx_strand_id
1 'polypeptide(L)'
;MPTSTAIYSGDLRTQSVHTQSGETYITDAPTDNQGKGAGFSPTDLVATALANCMLTIMGIVSNRNGLAIEGTEAKIDKSMGTKPRRITEIKIDFYFPMNFSNDERMLLEKAAINCPVAKSLSSDLQQNVQFHYPSS
;
A
#
# COMPACT_ATOMS: atom_id res chain seq x y z
N MET A 1 -11.82 -22.00 5.94
CA MET A 1 -10.41 -21.90 5.51
C MET A 1 -9.91 -20.49 5.83
N PRO A 2 -8.83 -20.37 6.60
CA PRO A 2 -8.30 -19.02 6.89
C PRO A 2 -7.72 -18.39 5.63
N THR A 3 -7.69 -17.08 5.59
CA THR A 3 -7.04 -16.32 4.50
C THR A 3 -5.55 -16.65 4.44
N SER A 4 -4.92 -16.70 5.61
CA SER A 4 -3.48 -16.96 5.72
C SER A 4 -3.16 -17.53 7.09
N THR A 5 -1.94 -18.04 7.22
CA THR A 5 -1.39 -18.45 8.51
C THR A 5 -0.07 -17.72 8.72
N ALA A 6 0.29 -17.49 9.98
CA ALA A 6 1.55 -16.84 10.32
C ALA A 6 2.20 -17.55 11.50
N ILE A 7 3.52 -17.70 11.44
CA ILE A 7 4.31 -18.33 12.49
C ILE A 7 5.40 -17.37 12.93
N TYR A 8 5.56 -17.23 14.26
CA TYR A 8 6.70 -16.48 14.80
C TYR A 8 7.94 -17.38 14.75
N SER A 9 8.97 -16.91 14.03
CA SER A 9 10.19 -17.67 13.77
C SER A 9 11.32 -17.39 14.76
N GLY A 10 11.11 -16.49 15.69
CA GLY A 10 12.17 -16.00 16.58
C GLY A 10 12.89 -14.79 15.97
N ASP A 11 13.72 -14.15 16.76
CA ASP A 11 14.50 -12.98 16.33
C ASP A 11 13.64 -11.83 15.77
N LEU A 12 12.41 -11.68 16.29
CA LEU A 12 11.46 -10.64 15.87
C LEU A 12 11.02 -10.77 14.41
N ARG A 13 11.00 -12.03 13.91
CA ARG A 13 10.60 -12.37 12.55
C ARG A 13 9.38 -13.26 12.54
N THR A 14 8.60 -13.12 11.49
CA THR A 14 7.47 -14.00 11.22
C THR A 14 7.56 -14.53 9.80
N GLN A 15 6.88 -15.62 9.54
CA GLN A 15 6.68 -16.15 8.20
C GLN A 15 5.20 -16.38 7.97
N SER A 16 4.67 -15.90 6.87
CA SER A 16 3.26 -16.01 6.53
C SER A 16 3.06 -16.77 5.24
N VAL A 17 1.95 -17.50 5.16
CA VAL A 17 1.57 -18.28 3.98
C VAL A 17 0.14 -17.91 3.60
N HIS A 18 -0.06 -17.55 2.34
CA HIS A 18 -1.38 -17.33 1.77
C HIS A 18 -2.01 -18.69 1.48
N THR A 19 -3.13 -18.98 2.12
CA THR A 19 -3.71 -20.33 2.10
C THR A 19 -4.05 -20.79 0.68
N GLN A 20 -4.69 -19.92 -0.09
CA GLN A 20 -5.18 -20.27 -1.43
C GLN A 20 -4.05 -20.48 -2.44
N SER A 21 -3.04 -19.59 -2.46
CA SER A 21 -1.98 -19.60 -3.47
C SER A 21 -0.71 -20.30 -3.04
N GLY A 22 -0.50 -20.45 -1.71
CA GLY A 22 0.76 -20.94 -1.17
C GLY A 22 1.88 -19.89 -1.16
N GLU A 23 1.60 -18.67 -1.61
CA GLU A 23 2.57 -17.58 -1.60
C GLU A 23 3.01 -17.25 -0.18
N THR A 24 4.29 -16.92 0.01
CA THR A 24 4.86 -16.66 1.33
C THR A 24 5.55 -15.31 1.38
N TYR A 25 5.62 -14.74 2.60
CA TYR A 25 6.50 -13.62 2.87
C TYR A 25 6.96 -13.67 4.32
N ILE A 26 8.06 -12.94 4.59
CA ILE A 26 8.57 -12.78 5.95
C ILE A 26 8.39 -11.34 6.40
N THR A 27 8.30 -11.14 7.73
CA THR A 27 8.42 -9.81 8.32
C THR A 27 9.59 -9.79 9.28
N ASP A 28 10.15 -8.59 9.47
CA ASP A 28 11.19 -8.33 10.44
C ASP A 28 10.86 -7.02 11.16
N ALA A 29 11.16 -6.95 12.45
CA ALA A 29 10.95 -5.71 13.17
C ALA A 29 11.84 -4.60 12.57
N PRO A 30 11.38 -3.33 12.58
CA PRO A 30 12.18 -2.25 12.03
C PRO A 30 13.40 -1.93 12.91
N THR A 31 14.41 -1.30 12.33
CA THR A 31 15.66 -0.98 13.03
C THR A 31 15.44 -0.03 14.21
N ASP A 32 14.42 0.83 14.15
CA ASP A 32 14.07 1.73 15.24
C ASP A 32 13.25 1.05 16.34
N ASN A 33 13.00 -0.26 16.22
CA ASN A 33 12.25 -1.05 17.21
C ASN A 33 12.87 -2.44 17.37
N GLN A 34 14.17 -2.49 17.58
CA GLN A 34 14.98 -3.67 17.91
C GLN A 34 15.15 -4.69 16.78
N GLY A 35 14.62 -4.44 15.61
CA GLY A 35 14.77 -5.32 14.47
C GLY A 35 16.00 -5.04 13.63
N LYS A 36 16.26 -5.92 12.67
CA LYS A 36 17.38 -5.78 11.74
C LYS A 36 16.98 -5.11 10.43
N GLY A 37 15.68 -4.88 10.21
CA GLY A 37 15.21 -4.30 8.97
C GLY A 37 15.50 -5.15 7.75
N ALA A 38 15.56 -6.47 7.91
CA ALA A 38 15.90 -7.39 6.82
C ALA A 38 14.76 -7.61 5.83
N GLY A 39 13.58 -7.06 6.10
CA GLY A 39 12.42 -7.13 5.24
C GLY A 39 11.39 -6.12 5.70
N PHE A 40 10.17 -6.24 5.17
CA PHE A 40 9.07 -5.37 5.60
C PHE A 40 8.75 -5.63 7.07
N SER A 41 8.57 -4.55 7.85
CA SER A 41 7.92 -4.68 9.14
C SER A 41 6.41 -4.80 8.93
N PRO A 42 5.64 -5.26 9.95
CA PRO A 42 4.18 -5.28 9.82
C PRO A 42 3.56 -3.92 9.48
N THR A 43 4.06 -2.83 10.04
CA THR A 43 3.54 -1.50 9.71
C THR A 43 3.96 -1.06 8.31
N ASP A 44 5.14 -1.48 7.83
CA ASP A 44 5.53 -1.27 6.41
C ASP A 44 4.55 -1.96 5.47
N LEU A 45 4.11 -3.18 5.83
CA LEU A 45 3.13 -3.92 5.02
C LEU A 45 1.79 -3.21 4.97
N VAL A 46 1.33 -2.66 6.09
CA VAL A 46 0.07 -1.90 6.11
C VAL A 46 0.17 -0.70 5.17
N ALA A 47 1.26 0.05 5.24
CA ALA A 47 1.46 1.22 4.39
C ALA A 47 1.53 0.83 2.91
N THR A 48 2.27 -0.23 2.59
CA THR A 48 2.43 -0.70 1.22
C THR A 48 1.12 -1.31 0.70
N ALA A 49 0.37 -2.02 1.57
CA ALA A 49 -0.93 -2.59 1.20
C ALA A 49 -1.91 -1.51 0.76
N LEU A 50 -1.88 -0.33 1.38
CA LEU A 50 -2.73 0.78 0.96
C LEU A 50 -2.43 1.16 -0.50
N ALA A 51 -1.16 1.32 -0.85
CA ALA A 51 -0.77 1.65 -2.22
C ALA A 51 -1.11 0.52 -3.19
N ASN A 52 -0.88 -0.73 -2.80
CA ASN A 52 -1.25 -1.89 -3.63
C ASN A 52 -2.75 -1.90 -3.92
N CYS A 53 -3.56 -1.61 -2.92
CA CYS A 53 -5.02 -1.57 -3.07
C CYS A 53 -5.43 -0.45 -4.03
N MET A 54 -4.86 0.74 -3.86
CA MET A 54 -5.14 1.88 -4.74
C MET A 54 -4.77 1.57 -6.19
N LEU A 55 -3.59 0.99 -6.42
CA LEU A 55 -3.16 0.59 -7.77
C LEU A 55 -4.10 -0.44 -8.36
N THR A 56 -4.53 -1.43 -7.58
CA THR A 56 -5.43 -2.49 -8.05
C THR A 56 -6.78 -1.92 -8.46
N ILE A 57 -7.35 -1.04 -7.62
CA ILE A 57 -8.65 -0.42 -7.93
C ILE A 57 -8.55 0.48 -9.15
N MET A 58 -7.46 1.27 -9.27
CA MET A 58 -7.22 2.06 -10.48
C MET A 58 -7.09 1.16 -11.72
N GLY A 59 -6.44 0.00 -11.57
CA GLY A 59 -6.33 -0.99 -12.65
C GLY A 59 -7.69 -1.52 -13.10
N ILE A 60 -8.56 -1.83 -12.15
CA ILE A 60 -9.92 -2.31 -12.45
C ILE A 60 -10.70 -1.25 -13.22
N VAL A 61 -10.65 0.00 -12.73
CA VAL A 61 -11.35 1.13 -13.38
C VAL A 61 -10.77 1.38 -14.78
N SER A 62 -9.45 1.29 -14.92
CA SER A 62 -8.78 1.46 -16.21
C SER A 62 -9.26 0.41 -17.23
N ASN A 63 -9.33 -0.84 -16.81
CA ASN A 63 -9.79 -1.93 -17.69
C ASN A 63 -11.23 -1.69 -18.17
N ARG A 64 -12.09 -1.16 -17.30
CA ARG A 64 -13.50 -0.89 -17.65
C ARG A 64 -13.64 0.29 -18.61
N ASN A 65 -12.66 1.19 -18.65
CA ASN A 65 -12.75 2.44 -19.41
C ASN A 65 -11.75 2.51 -20.56
N GLY A 66 -11.13 1.38 -20.92
CA GLY A 66 -10.20 1.36 -22.04
C GLY A 66 -8.91 2.12 -21.79
N LEU A 67 -8.53 2.31 -20.52
CA LEU A 67 -7.29 2.97 -20.13
C LEU A 67 -6.23 1.93 -19.79
N ALA A 68 -4.97 2.36 -19.76
CA ALA A 68 -3.86 1.50 -19.37
C ALA A 68 -2.98 2.27 -18.40
N ILE A 69 -2.67 1.67 -17.24
CA ILE A 69 -1.83 2.29 -16.23
C ILE A 69 -0.58 1.46 -15.91
N GLU A 70 -0.27 0.46 -16.74
CA GLU A 70 0.90 -0.39 -16.55
C GLU A 70 2.17 0.47 -16.44
N GLY A 71 2.99 0.15 -15.43
CA GLY A 71 4.21 0.90 -15.16
C GLY A 71 4.04 2.06 -14.19
N THR A 72 2.81 2.34 -13.73
CA THR A 72 2.60 3.34 -12.69
C THR A 72 3.33 2.92 -11.43
N GLU A 73 4.16 3.82 -10.89
CA GLU A 73 4.96 3.56 -9.70
C GLU A 73 4.37 4.30 -8.51
N ALA A 74 4.36 3.64 -7.35
CA ALA A 74 4.00 4.27 -6.09
C ALA A 74 5.24 4.35 -5.21
N LYS A 75 5.48 5.53 -4.64
CA LYS A 75 6.47 5.71 -3.58
C LYS A 75 5.74 5.96 -2.29
N ILE A 76 6.07 5.20 -1.26
CA ILE A 76 5.31 5.15 -0.02
C ILE A 76 6.20 5.55 1.15
N ASP A 77 5.77 6.54 1.93
CA ASP A 77 6.43 6.95 3.17
C ASP A 77 5.47 6.76 4.33
N LYS A 78 5.96 6.14 5.37
CA LYS A 78 5.20 5.85 6.58
C LYS A 78 5.76 6.69 7.73
N SER A 79 4.88 7.38 8.46
CA SER A 79 5.25 8.11 9.68
C SER A 79 4.64 7.44 10.88
N MET A 80 5.44 7.26 11.93
CA MET A 80 5.02 6.64 13.17
C MET A 80 4.88 7.69 14.27
N GLY A 81 3.85 7.54 15.10
CA GLY A 81 3.66 8.32 16.30
C GLY A 81 3.99 7.50 17.53
N THR A 82 3.97 8.17 18.70
CA THR A 82 4.23 7.55 20.00
C THR A 82 3.04 7.76 20.93
N LYS A 83 2.97 6.95 22.00
CA LYS A 83 1.99 7.08 23.09
C LYS A 83 0.54 6.99 22.62
N PRO A 84 0.12 5.89 21.95
CA PRO A 84 0.88 4.66 21.66
C PRO A 84 1.64 4.75 20.34
N ARG A 85 2.58 3.84 20.17
CA ARG A 85 3.27 3.64 18.90
C ARG A 85 2.24 3.19 17.85
N ARG A 86 2.13 3.95 16.76
CA ARG A 86 1.13 3.70 15.72
C ARG A 86 1.53 4.42 14.45
N ILE A 87 0.94 4.01 13.33
CA ILE A 87 1.09 4.75 12.07
C ILE A 87 0.22 6.01 12.17
N THR A 88 0.82 7.18 11.99
CA THR A 88 0.10 8.46 12.01
C THR A 88 -0.19 8.98 10.60
N GLU A 89 0.68 8.65 9.65
CA GLU A 89 0.51 9.10 8.27
C GLU A 89 1.08 8.09 7.30
N ILE A 90 0.40 7.89 6.18
CA ILE A 90 0.92 7.17 5.02
C ILE A 90 0.87 8.16 3.86
N LYS A 91 2.05 8.52 3.36
CA LYS A 91 2.18 9.39 2.20
C LYS A 91 2.47 8.53 0.98
N ILE A 92 1.68 8.69 -0.07
CA ILE A 92 1.85 7.93 -1.31
C ILE A 92 1.92 8.92 -2.47
N ASP A 93 2.99 8.80 -3.26
CA ASP A 93 3.13 9.53 -4.50
C ASP A 93 3.04 8.53 -5.65
N PHE A 94 2.04 8.70 -6.50
CA PHE A 94 1.89 7.89 -7.72
C PHE A 94 2.49 8.62 -8.89
N TYR A 95 3.33 7.93 -9.67
CA TYR A 95 3.97 8.46 -10.87
C TYR A 95 3.48 7.65 -12.07
N PHE A 96 2.67 8.29 -12.90
CA PHE A 96 2.11 7.66 -14.09
C PHE A 96 3.07 7.83 -15.26
N PRO A 97 3.34 6.78 -16.05
CA PRO A 97 4.22 6.88 -17.22
C PRO A 97 3.53 7.49 -18.45
N MET A 98 2.20 7.72 -18.39
CA MET A 98 1.43 8.30 -19.49
C MET A 98 0.50 9.39 -18.97
N ASN A 99 0.00 10.21 -19.87
CA ASN A 99 -0.95 11.27 -19.57
C ASN A 99 -2.39 10.81 -19.78
N PHE A 100 -3.29 11.49 -19.09
CA PHE A 100 -4.73 11.25 -19.18
C PHE A 100 -5.45 12.60 -19.24
N SER A 101 -6.67 12.60 -19.79
CA SER A 101 -7.53 13.79 -19.76
C SER A 101 -7.93 14.12 -18.33
N ASN A 102 -8.42 15.32 -18.11
CA ASN A 102 -8.89 15.72 -16.78
C ASN A 102 -9.98 14.79 -16.25
N ASP A 103 -10.92 14.37 -17.08
CA ASP A 103 -11.99 13.46 -16.68
C ASP A 103 -11.43 12.08 -16.31
N GLU A 104 -10.45 11.58 -17.08
CA GLU A 104 -9.80 10.31 -16.80
C GLU A 104 -9.01 10.37 -15.49
N ARG A 105 -8.29 11.47 -15.24
CA ARG A 105 -7.57 11.66 -13.99
C ARG A 105 -8.52 11.66 -12.80
N MET A 106 -9.65 12.38 -12.90
CA MET A 106 -10.65 12.41 -11.84
C MET A 106 -11.19 11.01 -11.54
N LEU A 107 -11.45 10.23 -12.58
CA LEU A 107 -11.93 8.86 -12.46
C LEU A 107 -10.93 7.98 -11.70
N LEU A 108 -9.66 8.03 -12.11
CA LEU A 108 -8.60 7.23 -11.48
C LEU A 108 -8.36 7.65 -10.04
N GLU A 109 -8.26 8.94 -9.77
CA GLU A 109 -7.93 9.47 -8.45
C GLU A 109 -9.05 9.18 -7.46
N LYS A 110 -10.31 9.35 -7.88
CA LYS A 110 -11.47 9.05 -7.04
C LYS A 110 -11.51 7.56 -6.69
N ALA A 111 -11.19 6.69 -7.64
CA ALA A 111 -11.16 5.25 -7.42
C ALA A 111 -10.10 4.90 -6.37
N ALA A 112 -8.91 5.47 -6.50
CA ALA A 112 -7.81 5.19 -5.58
C ALA A 112 -8.14 5.56 -4.13
N ILE A 113 -8.61 6.78 -3.90
CA ILE A 113 -8.85 7.27 -2.53
C ILE A 113 -10.03 6.56 -1.86
N ASN A 114 -10.86 5.86 -2.61
CA ASN A 114 -12.00 5.11 -2.09
C ASN A 114 -11.77 3.60 -2.06
N CYS A 115 -10.53 3.14 -2.15
CA CYS A 115 -10.22 1.71 -2.16
C CYS A 115 -10.57 1.05 -0.81
N PRO A 116 -10.82 -0.28 -0.80
CA PRO A 116 -11.22 -0.97 0.42
C PRO A 116 -10.24 -0.81 1.59
N VAL A 117 -8.93 -0.85 1.34
CA VAL A 117 -7.96 -0.68 2.44
C VAL A 117 -8.05 0.73 3.01
N ALA A 118 -8.16 1.76 2.14
CA ALA A 118 -8.31 3.15 2.59
C ALA A 118 -9.54 3.30 3.50
N LYS A 119 -10.64 2.62 3.17
CA LYS A 119 -11.88 2.67 3.96
C LYS A 119 -11.81 1.89 5.27
N SER A 120 -10.81 1.02 5.41
CA SER A 120 -10.67 0.14 6.57
C SER A 120 -9.71 0.69 7.63
N LEU A 121 -8.92 1.71 7.29
CA LEU A 121 -7.95 2.28 8.21
C LEU A 121 -8.60 3.28 9.15
N SER A 122 -7.99 3.47 10.32
CA SER A 122 -8.46 4.44 11.33
C SER A 122 -8.55 5.84 10.74
N SER A 123 -9.57 6.59 11.14
CA SER A 123 -9.70 8.01 10.76
C SER A 123 -8.58 8.88 11.33
N ASP A 124 -7.89 8.40 12.37
CA ASP A 124 -6.74 9.11 12.95
C ASP A 124 -5.47 8.96 12.11
N LEU A 125 -5.46 7.99 11.20
CA LEU A 125 -4.33 7.79 10.30
C LEU A 125 -4.53 8.67 9.07
N GLN A 126 -3.61 9.61 8.86
CA GLN A 126 -3.69 10.52 7.72
C GLN A 126 -3.22 9.81 6.44
N GLN A 127 -4.07 9.85 5.42
CA GLN A 127 -3.73 9.33 4.10
C GLN A 127 -3.43 10.51 3.18
N ASN A 128 -2.15 10.70 2.86
CA ASN A 128 -1.70 11.82 2.03
C ASN A 128 -1.28 11.28 0.66
N VAL A 129 -2.16 11.40 -0.33
CA VAL A 129 -2.00 10.79 -1.65
C VAL A 129 -1.84 11.88 -2.69
N GLN A 130 -0.76 11.78 -3.49
CA GLN A 130 -0.47 12.70 -4.57
C GLN A 130 -0.35 11.92 -5.89
N PHE A 131 -0.85 12.50 -6.96
CA PHE A 131 -0.85 11.90 -8.30
C PHE A 131 -0.02 12.77 -9.23
N HIS A 132 0.99 12.19 -9.87
CA HIS A 132 1.91 12.90 -10.76
C HIS A 132 1.83 12.33 -12.17
N TYR A 133 1.61 13.19 -13.13
CA TYR A 133 1.48 12.84 -14.54
C TYR A 133 2.65 13.45 -15.31
N PRO A 134 3.08 12.83 -16.44
CA PRO A 134 4.15 13.41 -17.23
C PRO A 134 3.80 14.81 -17.75
N SER A 135 4.81 15.64 -17.91
CA SER A 135 4.64 16.92 -18.59
C SER A 135 4.33 16.67 -20.06
N SER A 136 3.33 17.36 -20.58
CA SER A 136 2.95 17.29 -21.99
C SER A 136 3.90 18.10 -22.86
#